data_5b3bc0a92d36bb8c857e815e14149183
#
_entry.id   5b3bc0a92d36bb8c857e815e14149183
#
_cell.length_a   1.000
_cell.length_b   1.000
_cell.length_c   1.000
_cell.angle_alpha   90.00
_cell.angle_beta   90.00
_cell.angle_gamma   90.00
#
_symmetry.space_group_name_H-M   'P 1'
#
loop_
_entity.id
_entity.type
_entity.pdbx_description
1 polymer ?
#
loop_
_entity_poly.entity_id
_entity_poly.type
_entity_poly.pdbx_seq_one_letter_code
_entity_poly.pdbx_strand_id
1 'polypeptide(L)'
;MITVLARRGDGPCRATAKKDEVAYWDLYDLTTDGLEGQTADAEAKARRILADDLSVAAAVVCPAMINGNTDTYKKIYDHQVNDWWTSLSEDEQNDIIANNPDWIGNLNGVSLAARSEANKNRLDAMKAEIDRQVKEFEPKTELQWTGYKFEYKNTSGYEAMLQRQKDIDSLRDTFSYSENPDKERIHSLLVLDNSGDHLRAAVGAGDIDAADHVLVYTPGMTTTVAGGLVTGGKEFGAKVDEVERIMSETGMPDHDDKNTEQVEETAAGVTWLGYDAPGWDETLTGSDGTVLSDHEAQSAAPDLAGFYDGIQATHTGDPHLVAAGHSYGSTVTGYASQESDAPDDIVVWGSPGASTVDASDLNTVPDRMYSASATDDFVAGYGRYGGNPTTDPESDFTPLDTRGHYEDGLQASAGHSLYTKAGTTSLHNLGNILADNGPDYPAPED
;
A
#
# COMPACT_ATOMS: atom_id res chain seq x y z
N MET A 1 10.77 -22.88 -19.25
CA MET A 1 12.21 -23.02 -18.96
C MET A 1 12.48 -23.30 -17.46
N ILE A 2 11.89 -22.57 -16.52
CA ILE A 2 11.96 -22.85 -15.07
C ILE A 2 11.38 -24.22 -14.72
N THR A 3 10.29 -24.65 -15.38
CA THR A 3 9.75 -26.02 -15.23
C THR A 3 10.79 -27.11 -15.59
N VAL A 4 11.67 -26.84 -16.53
CA VAL A 4 12.75 -27.77 -16.93
C VAL A 4 13.88 -27.77 -15.92
N LEU A 5 14.18 -26.64 -15.27
CA LEU A 5 15.18 -26.53 -14.23
C LEU A 5 14.70 -27.16 -12.91
N ALA A 6 13.42 -26.95 -12.55
CA ALA A 6 12.81 -27.58 -11.36
C ALA A 6 12.70 -29.10 -11.50
N ARG A 7 12.65 -29.66 -12.70
CA ARG A 7 12.65 -31.12 -12.94
C ARG A 7 14.04 -31.77 -12.95
N ARG A 8 15.13 -30.96 -12.99
CA ARG A 8 16.50 -31.50 -13.11
C ARG A 8 17.37 -31.33 -11.87
N GLY A 9 16.92 -30.67 -10.83
CA GLY A 9 17.74 -30.38 -9.65
C GLY A 9 17.11 -30.83 -8.33
N ASP A 10 17.72 -31.80 -7.65
CA ASP A 10 17.48 -32.09 -6.24
C ASP A 10 18.28 -31.10 -5.35
N GLY A 11 18.13 -29.79 -5.58
CA GLY A 11 18.88 -28.75 -4.88
C GLY A 11 17.99 -27.81 -4.05
N PRO A 12 18.58 -27.01 -3.15
CA PRO A 12 17.87 -26.13 -2.22
C PRO A 12 16.95 -25.06 -2.89
N CYS A 13 17.10 -24.81 -4.17
CA CYS A 13 16.20 -23.93 -4.95
C CYS A 13 14.74 -24.44 -5.04
N ARG A 14 14.49 -25.71 -4.69
CA ARG A 14 13.16 -26.34 -4.81
C ARG A 14 12.19 -25.98 -3.68
N ALA A 15 12.69 -25.56 -2.53
CA ALA A 15 11.85 -25.29 -1.35
C ALA A 15 11.37 -23.82 -1.27
N THR A 16 12.15 -22.89 -1.79
CA THR A 16 11.83 -21.45 -1.79
C THR A 16 10.98 -21.05 -2.98
N ALA A 17 11.15 -21.69 -4.14
CA ALA A 17 10.37 -21.45 -5.34
C ALA A 17 8.85 -21.64 -5.20
N LYS A 18 8.36 -22.25 -4.14
CA LYS A 18 6.95 -22.62 -4.01
C LYS A 18 5.99 -21.49 -3.67
N LYS A 19 6.48 -20.41 -3.06
CA LYS A 19 5.65 -19.23 -2.74
C LYS A 19 5.70 -18.18 -3.87
N ASP A 20 6.88 -18.00 -4.44
CA ASP A 20 7.11 -17.08 -5.56
C ASP A 20 6.69 -17.71 -6.91
N GLU A 21 6.59 -19.04 -6.95
CA GLU A 21 6.09 -19.82 -8.08
C GLU A 21 4.62 -19.49 -8.42
N VAL A 22 3.80 -19.07 -7.46
CA VAL A 22 2.38 -18.76 -7.68
C VAL A 22 2.21 -17.46 -8.45
N ALA A 23 2.83 -16.36 -8.05
CA ALA A 23 2.75 -15.08 -8.76
C ALA A 23 3.38 -15.17 -10.16
N TYR A 24 4.45 -15.93 -10.29
CA TYR A 24 5.13 -16.18 -11.55
C TYR A 24 4.30 -17.07 -12.51
N TRP A 25 3.67 -18.11 -11.99
CA TRP A 25 2.78 -18.97 -12.77
C TRP A 25 1.51 -18.25 -13.17
N ASP A 26 0.98 -17.36 -12.34
CA ASP A 26 -0.15 -16.51 -12.70
C ASP A 26 0.18 -15.66 -13.93
N LEU A 27 1.38 -15.05 -13.99
CA LEU A 27 1.83 -14.31 -15.16
C LEU A 27 2.05 -15.24 -16.39
N TYR A 28 2.63 -16.42 -16.18
CA TYR A 28 2.89 -17.40 -17.26
C TYR A 28 1.60 -18.02 -17.78
N ASP A 29 0.67 -18.40 -16.91
CA ASP A 29 -0.64 -18.94 -17.27
C ASP A 29 -1.53 -17.87 -17.93
N LEU A 30 -1.46 -16.61 -17.45
CA LEU A 30 -2.13 -15.47 -18.07
C LEU A 30 -1.65 -15.20 -19.50
N THR A 31 -0.36 -15.43 -19.79
CA THR A 31 0.19 -15.27 -21.15
C THR A 31 -0.03 -16.48 -22.06
N THR A 32 -0.47 -17.65 -21.53
CA THR A 32 -0.59 -18.88 -22.33
C THR A 32 -2.02 -19.32 -22.63
N ASP A 33 -3.03 -18.87 -21.88
CA ASP A 33 -4.38 -19.42 -21.94
C ASP A 33 -5.46 -18.46 -22.47
N GLY A 34 -5.27 -17.76 -23.56
CA GLY A 34 -6.47 -17.16 -24.10
C GLY A 34 -6.43 -16.05 -25.11
N LEU A 35 -5.39 -15.92 -25.90
CA LEU A 35 -5.34 -14.87 -26.92
C LEU A 35 -5.60 -15.43 -28.31
N GLU A 36 -6.84 -15.41 -28.74
CA GLU A 36 -7.20 -15.55 -30.18
C GLU A 36 -7.22 -14.13 -30.81
N GLY A 37 -6.18 -13.79 -31.55
CA GLY A 37 -6.35 -13.02 -32.78
C GLY A 37 -5.67 -11.66 -32.90
N GLN A 38 -5.65 -10.69 -31.97
CA GLN A 38 -5.09 -9.35 -32.24
C GLN A 38 -3.90 -8.96 -31.35
N THR A 39 -3.64 -9.67 -30.27
CA THR A 39 -2.52 -9.46 -29.34
C THR A 39 -1.37 -10.45 -29.56
N ALA A 40 -1.40 -11.26 -30.60
CA ALA A 40 -0.39 -12.30 -30.85
C ALA A 40 1.03 -11.73 -30.96
N ASP A 41 1.17 -10.51 -31.42
CA ASP A 41 2.49 -9.84 -31.53
C ASP A 41 2.97 -9.29 -30.19
N ALA A 42 2.06 -8.71 -29.38
CA ALA A 42 2.36 -8.28 -28.00
C ALA A 42 2.67 -9.48 -27.12
N GLU A 43 1.90 -10.56 -27.24
CA GLU A 43 2.14 -11.83 -26.58
C GLU A 43 3.48 -12.45 -26.99
N ALA A 44 3.78 -12.52 -28.30
CA ALA A 44 5.05 -13.03 -28.80
C ALA A 44 6.23 -12.21 -28.30
N LYS A 45 6.07 -10.90 -28.20
CA LYS A 45 7.07 -9.98 -27.66
C LYS A 45 7.23 -10.14 -26.15
N ALA A 46 6.13 -10.20 -25.39
CA ALA A 46 6.13 -10.49 -23.96
C ALA A 46 6.78 -11.86 -23.65
N ARG A 47 6.40 -12.90 -24.39
CA ARG A 47 7.00 -14.24 -24.27
C ARG A 47 8.49 -14.25 -24.58
N ARG A 48 8.93 -13.44 -25.56
CA ARG A 48 10.33 -13.36 -25.96
C ARG A 48 11.15 -12.64 -24.88
N ILE A 49 10.68 -11.53 -24.37
CA ILE A 49 11.33 -10.77 -23.30
C ILE A 49 11.38 -11.63 -22.04
N LEU A 50 10.24 -12.19 -21.60
CA LEU A 50 10.19 -13.08 -20.44
C LEU A 50 11.07 -14.34 -20.64
N ALA A 51 11.20 -14.89 -21.83
CA ALA A 51 12.03 -16.07 -22.10
C ALA A 51 13.53 -15.74 -22.15
N ASP A 52 13.90 -14.60 -22.70
CA ASP A 52 15.30 -14.15 -22.77
C ASP A 52 15.76 -13.67 -21.37
N ASP A 53 14.96 -12.90 -20.65
CA ASP A 53 15.28 -12.38 -19.32
C ASP A 53 15.20 -13.44 -18.23
N LEU A 54 14.33 -14.45 -18.37
CA LEU A 54 14.30 -15.59 -17.47
C LEU A 54 15.60 -16.41 -17.48
N SER A 55 16.35 -16.42 -18.60
CA SER A 55 17.65 -17.08 -18.63
C SER A 55 18.67 -16.28 -17.83
N VAL A 56 18.58 -14.95 -17.84
CA VAL A 56 19.42 -14.05 -17.06
C VAL A 56 18.96 -14.01 -15.61
N ALA A 57 17.66 -13.87 -15.35
CA ALA A 57 17.07 -13.88 -14.01
C ALA A 57 17.34 -15.21 -13.31
N ALA A 58 17.15 -16.36 -13.96
CA ALA A 58 17.48 -17.66 -13.37
C ALA A 58 18.98 -17.82 -13.06
N ALA A 59 19.85 -17.17 -13.82
CA ALA A 59 21.29 -17.19 -13.56
C ALA A 59 21.69 -16.25 -12.40
N VAL A 60 20.93 -15.17 -12.18
CA VAL A 60 21.17 -14.18 -11.11
C VAL A 60 20.44 -14.59 -9.82
N VAL A 61 19.24 -15.14 -9.92
CA VAL A 61 18.39 -15.54 -8.80
C VAL A 61 18.96 -16.72 -8.01
N CYS A 62 19.47 -17.73 -8.68
CA CYS A 62 20.04 -18.88 -7.97
C CYS A 62 21.19 -18.50 -7.01
N PRO A 63 22.14 -17.65 -7.36
CA PRO A 63 23.15 -17.16 -6.43
C PRO A 63 22.60 -16.23 -5.34
N ALA A 64 21.61 -15.39 -5.63
CA ALA A 64 21.00 -14.50 -4.66
C ALA A 64 20.16 -15.27 -3.64
N MET A 65 19.38 -16.28 -4.06
CA MET A 65 18.66 -17.20 -3.17
C MET A 65 19.61 -18.03 -2.29
N ILE A 66 20.75 -18.46 -2.84
CA ILE A 66 21.78 -19.20 -2.07
C ILE A 66 22.41 -18.32 -0.99
N ASN A 67 22.48 -17.01 -1.22
CA ASN A 67 23.03 -16.01 -0.29
C ASN A 67 21.97 -15.36 0.62
N GLY A 68 20.71 -15.77 0.52
CA GLY A 68 19.61 -15.23 1.33
C GLY A 68 19.13 -13.83 0.92
N ASN A 69 19.56 -13.31 -0.22
CA ASN A 69 19.17 -11.98 -0.71
C ASN A 69 18.01 -12.08 -1.72
N THR A 70 16.79 -12.19 -1.19
CA THR A 70 15.54 -12.19 -1.98
C THR A 70 15.20 -10.81 -2.55
N ASP A 71 15.67 -9.73 -1.92
CA ASP A 71 15.30 -8.35 -2.23
C ASP A 71 15.88 -7.88 -3.57
N THR A 72 17.12 -8.24 -3.85
CA THR A 72 17.75 -7.95 -5.15
C THR A 72 16.99 -8.59 -6.32
N TYR A 73 16.31 -9.72 -6.10
CA TYR A 73 15.50 -10.37 -7.12
C TYR A 73 14.21 -9.62 -7.43
N LYS A 74 13.49 -9.19 -6.40
CA LYS A 74 12.24 -8.43 -6.58
C LYS A 74 12.49 -7.14 -7.38
N LYS A 75 13.53 -6.38 -7.04
CA LYS A 75 13.91 -5.15 -7.75
C LYS A 75 14.26 -5.39 -9.22
N ILE A 76 15.05 -6.41 -9.51
CA ILE A 76 15.38 -6.78 -10.89
C ILE A 76 14.11 -7.15 -11.65
N TYR A 77 13.17 -7.85 -10.99
CA TYR A 77 11.91 -8.25 -11.59
C TYR A 77 11.02 -7.05 -11.94
N ASP A 78 10.86 -6.08 -11.06
CA ASP A 78 10.03 -4.90 -11.29
C ASP A 78 10.59 -4.04 -12.42
N HIS A 79 11.90 -3.86 -12.51
CA HIS A 79 12.54 -3.21 -13.66
C HIS A 79 12.34 -3.98 -14.97
N GLN A 80 12.38 -5.32 -14.96
CA GLN A 80 12.13 -6.14 -16.15
C GLN A 80 10.67 -6.02 -16.60
N VAL A 81 9.73 -5.97 -15.66
CA VAL A 81 8.32 -5.69 -15.97
C VAL A 81 8.16 -4.31 -16.59
N ASN A 82 8.86 -3.30 -16.05
CA ASN A 82 8.82 -1.95 -16.61
C ASN A 82 9.42 -1.90 -18.02
N ASP A 83 10.55 -2.57 -18.26
CA ASP A 83 11.16 -2.71 -19.59
C ASP A 83 10.20 -3.38 -20.59
N TRP A 84 9.53 -4.44 -20.15
CA TRP A 84 8.49 -5.09 -20.96
C TRP A 84 7.35 -4.12 -21.25
N TRP A 85 6.74 -3.49 -20.21
CA TRP A 85 5.61 -2.60 -20.37
C TRP A 85 5.91 -1.40 -21.28
N THR A 86 7.04 -0.75 -21.08
CA THR A 86 7.47 0.40 -21.88
C THR A 86 7.89 0.02 -23.31
N SER A 87 8.22 -1.26 -23.55
CA SER A 87 8.53 -1.76 -24.89
C SER A 87 7.30 -1.96 -25.78
N LEU A 88 6.08 -2.00 -25.17
CA LEU A 88 4.81 -2.10 -25.87
C LEU A 88 4.44 -0.76 -26.50
N SER A 89 3.76 -0.80 -27.64
CA SER A 89 3.14 0.39 -28.21
C SER A 89 1.92 0.82 -27.37
N GLU A 90 1.49 2.05 -27.49
CA GLU A 90 0.31 2.59 -26.81
C GLU A 90 -0.96 1.77 -27.15
N ASP A 91 -1.13 1.32 -28.40
CA ASP A 91 -2.25 0.47 -28.78
C ASP A 91 -2.21 -0.89 -28.07
N GLU A 92 -1.03 -1.51 -27.92
CA GLU A 92 -0.87 -2.79 -27.21
C GLU A 92 -1.12 -2.61 -25.70
N GLN A 93 -0.64 -1.53 -25.09
CA GLN A 93 -0.90 -1.20 -23.69
C GLN A 93 -2.41 -1.00 -23.46
N ASN A 94 -3.07 -0.21 -24.30
CA ASN A 94 -4.51 0.04 -24.22
C ASN A 94 -5.33 -1.24 -24.41
N ASP A 95 -4.91 -2.13 -25.30
CA ASP A 95 -5.57 -3.42 -25.48
C ASP A 95 -5.48 -4.29 -24.22
N ILE A 96 -4.32 -4.36 -23.56
CA ILE A 96 -4.14 -5.08 -22.31
C ILE A 96 -5.01 -4.46 -21.21
N ILE A 97 -5.01 -3.14 -21.05
CA ILE A 97 -5.82 -2.44 -20.05
C ILE A 97 -7.31 -2.74 -20.25
N ALA A 98 -7.77 -2.76 -21.50
CA ALA A 98 -9.19 -2.95 -21.80
C ALA A 98 -9.65 -4.41 -21.72
N ASN A 99 -8.84 -5.35 -22.22
CA ASN A 99 -9.25 -6.73 -22.43
C ASN A 99 -8.64 -7.73 -21.44
N ASN A 100 -7.52 -7.37 -20.81
CA ASN A 100 -6.79 -8.22 -19.86
C ASN A 100 -6.32 -7.44 -18.61
N PRO A 101 -7.22 -6.66 -17.97
CA PRO A 101 -6.84 -5.78 -16.85
C PRO A 101 -6.27 -6.54 -15.64
N ASP A 102 -6.64 -7.81 -15.45
CA ASP A 102 -6.12 -8.65 -14.36
C ASP A 102 -4.62 -8.94 -14.48
N TRP A 103 -4.04 -8.84 -15.69
CA TRP A 103 -2.61 -9.09 -15.89
C TRP A 103 -1.73 -8.03 -15.22
N ILE A 104 -2.20 -6.78 -15.20
CA ILE A 104 -1.36 -5.65 -14.85
C ILE A 104 -1.87 -4.83 -13.65
N GLY A 105 -3.13 -5.00 -13.25
CA GLY A 105 -3.75 -4.14 -12.22
C GLY A 105 -2.99 -4.10 -10.88
N ASN A 106 -2.34 -5.21 -10.50
CA ASN A 106 -1.53 -5.29 -9.27
C ASN A 106 -0.05 -5.61 -9.57
N LEU A 107 0.38 -5.54 -10.83
CA LEU A 107 1.73 -5.92 -11.23
C LEU A 107 2.69 -4.75 -11.02
N ASN A 108 3.63 -4.88 -10.11
CA ASN A 108 4.70 -3.91 -9.90
C ASN A 108 5.59 -3.82 -11.14
N GLY A 109 6.12 -2.63 -11.42
CA GLY A 109 6.85 -2.36 -12.66
C GLY A 109 5.98 -1.92 -13.84
N VAL A 110 4.64 -2.01 -13.75
CA VAL A 110 3.71 -1.33 -14.67
C VAL A 110 3.40 0.05 -14.09
N SER A 111 3.39 1.11 -14.93
CA SER A 111 3.08 2.46 -14.49
C SER A 111 1.79 2.53 -13.68
N LEU A 112 1.78 3.33 -12.62
CA LEU A 112 0.65 3.40 -11.71
C LEU A 112 -0.60 3.95 -12.39
N ALA A 113 -0.43 4.82 -13.38
CA ALA A 113 -1.52 5.28 -14.23
C ALA A 113 -2.19 4.12 -14.98
N ALA A 114 -1.41 3.23 -15.61
CA ALA A 114 -1.94 2.07 -16.32
C ALA A 114 -2.60 1.05 -15.37
N ARG A 115 -1.98 0.81 -14.21
CA ARG A 115 -2.57 -0.02 -13.14
C ARG A 115 -3.92 0.53 -12.70
N SER A 116 -4.02 1.85 -12.53
CA SER A 116 -5.26 2.51 -12.13
C SER A 116 -6.39 2.26 -13.14
N GLU A 117 -6.13 2.44 -14.42
CA GLU A 117 -7.15 2.20 -15.45
C GLU A 117 -7.54 0.70 -15.53
N ALA A 118 -6.58 -0.20 -15.43
CA ALA A 118 -6.85 -1.63 -15.38
C ALA A 118 -7.70 -1.99 -14.13
N ASN A 119 -7.35 -1.47 -12.96
CA ASN A 119 -8.09 -1.73 -11.72
C ASN A 119 -9.50 -1.12 -11.72
N LYS A 120 -9.73 0.02 -12.36
CA LYS A 120 -11.08 0.56 -12.56
C LYS A 120 -11.94 -0.38 -13.42
N ASN A 121 -11.38 -0.94 -14.51
CA ASN A 121 -12.07 -1.95 -15.31
C ASN A 121 -12.38 -3.23 -14.50
N ARG A 122 -11.44 -3.69 -13.67
CA ARG A 122 -11.65 -4.83 -12.75
C ARG A 122 -12.73 -4.53 -11.71
N LEU A 123 -12.73 -3.32 -11.15
CA LEU A 123 -13.71 -2.89 -10.16
C LEU A 123 -15.14 -2.90 -10.74
N ASP A 124 -15.32 -2.49 -11.98
CA ASP A 124 -16.61 -2.54 -12.67
C ASP A 124 -17.07 -3.99 -12.91
N ALA A 125 -16.17 -4.88 -13.30
CA ALA A 125 -16.47 -6.30 -13.44
C ALA A 125 -16.82 -6.94 -12.09
N MET A 126 -16.06 -6.62 -11.02
CA MET A 126 -16.34 -7.06 -9.65
C MET A 126 -17.70 -6.57 -9.16
N LYS A 127 -18.07 -5.31 -9.47
CA LYS A 127 -19.39 -4.77 -9.13
C LYS A 127 -20.51 -5.58 -9.77
N ALA A 128 -20.41 -5.84 -11.06
CA ALA A 128 -21.43 -6.62 -11.77
C ALA A 128 -21.58 -8.04 -11.19
N GLU A 129 -20.47 -8.68 -10.83
CA GLU A 129 -20.48 -10.02 -10.25
C GLU A 129 -21.04 -10.04 -8.83
N ILE A 130 -20.64 -9.14 -7.95
CA ILE A 130 -21.15 -9.12 -6.57
C ILE A 130 -22.65 -8.79 -6.52
N ASP A 131 -23.12 -7.90 -7.39
CA ASP A 131 -24.56 -7.60 -7.50
C ASP A 131 -25.37 -8.81 -7.95
N ARG A 132 -24.81 -9.59 -8.87
CA ARG A 132 -25.42 -10.85 -9.31
C ARG A 132 -25.47 -11.84 -8.14
N GLN A 133 -24.37 -12.02 -7.43
CA GLN A 133 -24.27 -12.93 -6.28
C GLN A 133 -25.25 -12.56 -5.17
N VAL A 134 -25.28 -11.29 -4.78
CA VAL A 134 -26.21 -10.80 -3.73
C VAL A 134 -27.67 -10.98 -4.16
N LYS A 135 -27.99 -10.75 -5.45
CA LYS A 135 -29.36 -10.94 -5.97
C LYS A 135 -29.79 -12.40 -6.01
N GLU A 136 -28.86 -13.31 -6.35
CA GLU A 136 -29.16 -14.76 -6.47
C GLU A 136 -29.09 -15.46 -5.11
N PHE A 137 -28.43 -14.86 -4.14
CA PHE A 137 -28.31 -15.43 -2.79
C PHE A 137 -29.63 -15.22 -2.03
N GLU A 138 -30.34 -16.30 -1.69
CA GLU A 138 -31.47 -16.22 -0.77
C GLU A 138 -30.95 -15.86 0.62
N PRO A 139 -31.40 -14.71 1.22
CA PRO A 139 -30.94 -14.30 2.54
C PRO A 139 -31.21 -15.39 3.56
N LYS A 140 -30.18 -16.05 4.05
CA LYS A 140 -30.29 -17.02 5.12
C LYS A 140 -30.08 -16.28 6.45
N THR A 141 -31.09 -16.29 7.28
CA THR A 141 -30.98 -15.80 8.65
C THR A 141 -30.92 -16.99 9.61
N GLU A 142 -30.11 -16.90 10.62
CA GLU A 142 -30.00 -17.86 11.71
C GLU A 142 -30.27 -17.19 13.05
N LEU A 143 -30.77 -17.98 14.02
CA LEU A 143 -31.06 -17.49 15.34
C LEU A 143 -29.78 -17.46 16.18
N GLN A 144 -29.30 -16.27 16.49
CA GLN A 144 -28.08 -16.07 17.26
C GLN A 144 -28.37 -15.48 18.64
N TRP A 145 -27.57 -15.91 19.63
CA TRP A 145 -27.60 -15.33 20.99
C TRP A 145 -26.73 -14.07 21.04
N THR A 146 -27.33 -12.92 21.39
CA THR A 146 -26.65 -11.61 21.44
C THR A 146 -26.09 -11.25 22.82
N GLY A 147 -26.04 -12.20 23.75
CA GLY A 147 -25.62 -11.98 25.13
C GLY A 147 -26.77 -11.76 26.10
N TYR A 148 -27.95 -11.33 25.65
CA TYR A 148 -29.13 -11.09 26.46
C TYR A 148 -30.46 -11.51 25.82
N LYS A 149 -30.50 -11.75 24.51
CA LYS A 149 -31.67 -12.22 23.76
C LYS A 149 -31.25 -13.01 22.52
N PHE A 150 -32.19 -13.78 21.96
CA PHE A 150 -32.01 -14.38 20.63
C PHE A 150 -32.55 -13.44 19.54
N GLU A 151 -31.78 -13.24 18.49
CA GLU A 151 -32.15 -12.47 17.31
C GLU A 151 -31.85 -13.25 16.05
N TYR A 152 -32.66 -13.05 15.00
CA TYR A 152 -32.30 -13.52 13.66
C TYR A 152 -31.27 -12.58 13.05
N LYS A 153 -30.12 -13.13 12.70
CA LYS A 153 -29.06 -12.40 11.98
C LYS A 153 -28.79 -13.09 10.65
N ASN A 154 -28.28 -12.34 9.71
CA ASN A 154 -27.79 -12.91 8.46
C ASN A 154 -26.68 -13.94 8.74
N THR A 155 -26.59 -14.96 7.89
CA THR A 155 -25.43 -15.86 7.93
C THR A 155 -24.15 -15.09 7.59
N SER A 156 -23.03 -15.51 8.17
CA SER A 156 -21.73 -14.85 7.97
C SER A 156 -21.35 -14.71 6.48
N GLY A 157 -21.64 -15.71 5.67
CA GLY A 157 -21.36 -15.64 4.22
C GLY A 157 -22.18 -14.58 3.49
N TYR A 158 -23.43 -14.33 3.90
CA TYR A 158 -24.23 -13.26 3.31
C TYR A 158 -23.77 -11.88 3.78
N GLU A 159 -23.41 -11.75 5.04
CA GLU A 159 -22.86 -10.50 5.59
C GLU A 159 -21.54 -10.12 4.91
N ALA A 160 -20.65 -11.11 4.69
CA ALA A 160 -19.40 -10.89 3.97
C ALA A 160 -19.64 -10.39 2.52
N MET A 161 -20.63 -10.98 1.81
CA MET A 161 -20.98 -10.49 0.46
C MET A 161 -21.53 -9.06 0.49
N LEU A 162 -22.37 -8.71 1.45
CA LEU A 162 -22.90 -7.35 1.60
C LEU A 162 -21.78 -6.35 1.95
N GLN A 163 -20.84 -6.75 2.80
CA GLN A 163 -19.69 -5.92 3.12
C GLN A 163 -18.82 -5.70 1.87
N ARG A 164 -18.54 -6.77 1.12
CA ARG A 164 -17.79 -6.69 -0.14
C ARG A 164 -18.46 -5.78 -1.17
N GLN A 165 -19.79 -5.90 -1.31
CA GLN A 165 -20.57 -5.01 -2.17
C GLN A 165 -20.43 -3.55 -1.74
N LYS A 166 -20.52 -3.28 -0.43
CA LYS A 166 -20.35 -1.94 0.13
C LYS A 166 -18.95 -1.38 -0.12
N ASP A 167 -17.91 -2.20 0.03
CA ASP A 167 -16.53 -1.80 -0.22
C ASP A 167 -16.33 -1.41 -1.69
N ILE A 168 -16.84 -2.23 -2.62
CA ILE A 168 -16.81 -1.97 -4.07
C ILE A 168 -17.57 -0.68 -4.42
N ASP A 169 -18.77 -0.49 -3.85
CA ASP A 169 -19.57 0.72 -4.08
C ASP A 169 -18.84 1.97 -3.57
N SER A 170 -18.23 1.90 -2.39
CA SER A 170 -17.47 3.01 -1.82
C SER A 170 -16.27 3.40 -2.68
N LEU A 171 -15.53 2.43 -3.23
CA LEU A 171 -14.45 2.71 -4.19
C LEU A 171 -15.00 3.39 -5.45
N ARG A 172 -16.05 2.83 -6.05
CA ARG A 172 -16.65 3.41 -7.26
C ARG A 172 -17.14 4.83 -7.05
N ASP A 173 -17.74 5.11 -5.91
CA ASP A 173 -18.18 6.46 -5.56
C ASP A 173 -16.98 7.43 -5.47
N THR A 174 -15.85 6.99 -4.92
CA THR A 174 -14.61 7.79 -4.84
C THR A 174 -14.11 8.15 -6.23
N PHE A 175 -14.05 7.19 -7.16
CA PHE A 175 -13.56 7.46 -8.52
C PHE A 175 -14.56 8.22 -9.38
N SER A 176 -15.85 7.92 -9.29
CA SER A 176 -16.91 8.71 -10.00
C SER A 176 -16.88 10.18 -9.57
N TYR A 177 -16.45 10.43 -8.36
CA TYR A 177 -16.32 11.76 -7.80
C TYR A 177 -15.07 12.49 -8.30
N SER A 178 -13.97 11.76 -8.54
CA SER A 178 -12.71 12.31 -9.07
C SER A 178 -12.79 12.65 -10.58
N GLU A 179 -13.74 12.08 -11.30
CA GLU A 179 -14.02 12.44 -12.70
C GLU A 179 -14.78 13.78 -12.83
N ASN A 180 -15.17 14.38 -11.72
CA ASN A 180 -15.81 15.70 -11.74
C ASN A 180 -14.73 16.79 -11.86
N PRO A 181 -14.69 17.58 -12.96
CA PRO A 181 -13.68 18.62 -13.21
C PRO A 181 -13.68 19.77 -12.17
N ASP A 182 -14.70 19.85 -11.32
CA ASP A 182 -14.76 20.83 -10.22
C ASP A 182 -14.09 20.34 -8.93
N LYS A 183 -13.45 19.15 -8.94
CA LYS A 183 -12.74 18.60 -7.79
C LYS A 183 -11.24 18.74 -7.92
N GLU A 184 -10.64 19.11 -6.80
CA GLU A 184 -9.25 19.55 -6.72
C GLU A 184 -8.22 18.42 -6.96
N ARG A 185 -8.58 17.12 -6.82
CA ARG A 185 -7.61 16.03 -6.98
C ARG A 185 -8.17 14.82 -7.73
N ILE A 186 -7.32 14.26 -8.58
CA ILE A 186 -7.60 13.01 -9.30
C ILE A 186 -7.16 11.84 -8.42
N HIS A 187 -8.07 10.89 -8.18
CA HIS A 187 -7.74 9.66 -7.48
C HIS A 187 -7.44 8.52 -8.45
N SER A 188 -6.49 7.69 -8.08
CA SER A 188 -6.09 6.47 -8.80
C SER A 188 -6.28 5.23 -7.96
N LEU A 189 -6.63 4.09 -8.60
CA LEU A 189 -6.78 2.77 -7.95
C LEU A 189 -5.57 1.90 -8.25
N LEU A 190 -4.61 1.89 -7.35
CA LEU A 190 -3.28 1.33 -7.58
C LEU A 190 -3.15 -0.15 -7.19
N VAL A 191 -3.97 -0.60 -6.24
CA VAL A 191 -4.12 -1.99 -5.84
C VAL A 191 -5.61 -2.30 -5.71
N LEU A 192 -6.02 -3.46 -6.21
CA LEU A 192 -7.35 -4.01 -6.03
C LEU A 192 -7.24 -5.52 -5.88
N ASP A 193 -7.35 -6.02 -4.66
CA ASP A 193 -7.24 -7.45 -4.36
C ASP A 193 -8.44 -7.96 -3.56
N ASN A 194 -9.06 -9.00 -4.10
CA ASN A 194 -10.25 -9.66 -3.57
C ASN A 194 -9.96 -11.06 -3.02
N SER A 195 -8.70 -11.42 -2.85
CA SER A 195 -8.29 -12.75 -2.40
C SER A 195 -8.37 -12.95 -0.88
N GLY A 196 -8.34 -11.85 -0.10
CA GLY A 196 -8.39 -11.87 1.35
C GLY A 196 -9.82 -11.92 1.93
N ASP A 197 -9.92 -11.94 3.24
CA ASP A 197 -11.19 -11.90 3.98
C ASP A 197 -11.91 -10.55 3.74
N HIS A 198 -11.14 -9.47 3.61
CA HIS A 198 -11.60 -8.14 3.23
C HIS A 198 -11.13 -7.75 1.83
N LEU A 199 -11.78 -6.76 1.22
CA LEU A 199 -11.28 -6.12 0.01
C LEU A 199 -10.06 -5.28 0.38
N ARG A 200 -8.94 -5.52 -0.31
CA ARG A 200 -7.71 -4.75 -0.16
C ARG A 200 -7.59 -3.77 -1.31
N ALA A 201 -7.17 -2.55 -1.03
CA ALA A 201 -7.04 -1.52 -2.05
C ALA A 201 -5.95 -0.50 -1.69
N ALA A 202 -5.30 0.06 -2.70
CA ALA A 202 -4.50 1.26 -2.55
C ALA A 202 -5.06 2.37 -3.42
N VAL A 203 -5.25 3.53 -2.82
CA VAL A 203 -5.80 4.72 -3.49
C VAL A 203 -4.75 5.81 -3.47
N GLY A 204 -4.40 6.29 -4.66
CA GLY A 204 -3.47 7.38 -4.87
C GLY A 204 -4.17 8.71 -5.09
N ALA A 205 -3.50 9.80 -4.75
CA ALA A 205 -3.85 11.18 -5.02
C ALA A 205 -2.65 11.89 -5.64
N GLY A 206 -2.85 12.59 -6.75
CA GLY A 206 -1.78 13.22 -7.54
C GLY A 206 -1.15 12.26 -8.55
N ASP A 207 -0.10 12.74 -9.24
CA ASP A 207 0.65 12.00 -10.26
C ASP A 207 1.85 11.27 -9.62
N ILE A 208 1.61 10.03 -9.14
CA ILE A 208 2.63 9.27 -8.41
C ILE A 208 3.77 8.82 -9.35
N ASP A 209 3.51 8.63 -10.65
CA ASP A 209 4.54 8.22 -11.62
C ASP A 209 5.55 9.34 -11.94
N ALA A 210 5.26 10.59 -11.55
CA ALA A 210 6.07 11.75 -11.92
C ALA A 210 6.31 12.78 -10.78
N ALA A 211 5.68 12.62 -9.61
CA ALA A 211 5.81 13.59 -8.53
C ALA A 211 7.19 13.54 -7.87
N ASP A 212 7.80 14.69 -7.58
CA ASP A 212 9.11 14.79 -6.93
C ASP A 212 9.10 14.19 -5.51
N HIS A 213 7.96 14.28 -4.82
CA HIS A 213 7.77 13.76 -3.46
C HIS A 213 6.57 12.83 -3.39
N VAL A 214 6.76 11.62 -2.91
CA VAL A 214 5.72 10.59 -2.84
C VAL A 214 5.57 10.05 -1.43
N LEU A 215 4.35 10.15 -0.86
CA LEU A 215 4.00 9.55 0.41
C LEU A 215 3.28 8.21 0.20
N VAL A 216 3.73 7.14 0.84
CA VAL A 216 2.96 5.89 0.94
C VAL A 216 2.54 5.67 2.38
N TYR A 217 1.27 5.84 2.66
CA TYR A 217 0.69 5.77 4.00
C TYR A 217 -0.06 4.45 4.22
N THR A 218 0.32 3.74 5.26
CA THR A 218 -0.30 2.48 5.71
C THR A 218 -1.15 2.73 6.97
N PRO A 219 -2.49 2.64 6.88
CA PRO A 219 -3.39 2.83 8.02
C PRO A 219 -3.35 1.64 8.99
N GLY A 220 -3.85 1.87 10.21
CA GLY A 220 -3.86 0.88 11.29
C GLY A 220 -5.04 -0.10 11.25
N MET A 221 -5.18 -0.82 12.38
CA MET A 221 -6.23 -1.83 12.61
C MET A 221 -7.65 -1.31 12.33
N THR A 222 -8.57 -2.22 12.12
CA THR A 222 -10.00 -1.96 11.83
C THR A 222 -10.30 -1.17 10.56
N THR A 223 -9.30 -0.76 9.81
CA THR A 223 -9.51 -0.09 8.54
C THR A 223 -10.00 -1.10 7.50
N THR A 224 -11.16 -0.83 6.92
CA THR A 224 -11.67 -1.53 5.73
C THR A 224 -11.92 -0.49 4.64
N VAL A 225 -12.12 -0.91 3.41
CA VAL A 225 -12.34 0.01 2.31
C VAL A 225 -13.50 0.97 2.60
N ALA A 226 -14.68 0.47 2.87
CA ALA A 226 -15.86 1.29 3.21
C ALA A 226 -15.89 1.77 4.67
N GLY A 227 -15.02 1.23 5.52
CA GLY A 227 -14.97 1.53 6.96
C GLY A 227 -13.68 2.25 7.36
N GLY A 228 -13.22 3.23 6.59
CA GLY A 228 -12.06 4.02 6.96
C GLY A 228 -11.17 4.44 5.80
N LEU A 229 -10.93 3.59 4.80
CA LEU A 229 -10.02 3.93 3.71
C LEU A 229 -10.54 5.11 2.88
N VAL A 230 -11.68 4.95 2.22
CA VAL A 230 -12.27 5.96 1.33
C VAL A 230 -13.52 6.62 1.90
N THR A 231 -14.07 6.09 2.98
CA THR A 231 -15.24 6.64 3.67
C THR A 231 -14.92 6.81 5.14
N GLY A 232 -14.85 8.03 5.60
CA GLY A 232 -14.57 8.36 6.99
C GLY A 232 -15.82 8.70 7.80
N GLY A 233 -15.71 8.54 9.12
CA GLY A 233 -16.70 9.08 10.05
C GLY A 233 -16.65 10.62 10.09
N LYS A 234 -17.72 11.26 10.56
CA LYS A 234 -17.82 12.73 10.64
C LYS A 234 -16.70 13.40 11.47
N GLU A 235 -16.04 12.64 12.33
CA GLU A 235 -15.05 13.15 13.27
C GLU A 235 -13.61 13.01 12.75
N PHE A 236 -13.30 11.94 12.00
CA PHE A 236 -11.91 11.60 11.64
C PHE A 236 -11.63 11.65 10.13
N GLY A 237 -12.66 11.73 9.28
CA GLY A 237 -12.49 11.66 7.83
C GLY A 237 -12.11 10.28 7.32
N ALA A 238 -11.84 10.17 6.03
CA ALA A 238 -11.27 8.97 5.42
C ALA A 238 -9.73 9.01 5.51
N LYS A 239 -9.08 7.84 5.39
CA LYS A 239 -7.62 7.76 5.38
C LYS A 239 -7.01 8.41 4.12
N VAL A 240 -7.72 8.38 3.01
CA VAL A 240 -7.37 9.15 1.82
C VAL A 240 -7.34 10.66 2.13
N ASP A 241 -8.30 11.19 2.89
CA ASP A 241 -8.30 12.60 3.31
C ASP A 241 -7.10 12.96 4.20
N GLU A 242 -6.54 11.99 4.96
CA GLU A 242 -5.34 12.20 5.79
C GLU A 242 -4.11 12.41 4.90
N VAL A 243 -3.95 11.59 3.86
CA VAL A 243 -2.88 11.75 2.86
C VAL A 243 -3.00 13.09 2.14
N GLU A 244 -4.20 13.46 1.68
CA GLU A 244 -4.43 14.75 1.02
C GLU A 244 -4.12 15.95 1.92
N ARG A 245 -4.38 15.85 3.23
CA ARG A 245 -3.99 16.91 4.18
C ARG A 245 -2.48 17.03 4.32
N ILE A 246 -1.75 15.89 4.40
CA ILE A 246 -0.28 15.92 4.46
C ILE A 246 0.29 16.51 3.17
N MET A 247 -0.21 16.11 2.00
CA MET A 247 0.18 16.70 0.72
C MET A 247 -0.11 18.21 0.68
N SER A 248 -1.28 18.64 1.15
CA SER A 248 -1.65 20.06 1.17
C SER A 248 -0.77 20.90 2.08
N GLU A 249 -0.23 20.30 3.15
CA GLU A 249 0.65 20.98 4.10
C GLU A 249 2.02 21.31 3.49
N THR A 250 2.47 20.54 2.46
CA THR A 250 3.71 20.86 1.73
C THR A 250 3.62 22.19 0.97
N GLY A 251 2.41 22.63 0.60
CA GLY A 251 2.18 23.77 -0.28
C GLY A 251 2.49 23.48 -1.76
N MET A 252 2.90 22.27 -2.10
CA MET A 252 3.22 21.84 -3.46
C MET A 252 1.96 21.46 -4.24
N PRO A 253 1.93 21.65 -5.58
CA PRO A 253 0.89 21.09 -6.43
C PRO A 253 0.99 19.56 -6.50
N ASP A 254 -0.10 18.91 -6.87
CA ASP A 254 -0.20 17.45 -7.02
C ASP A 254 0.15 16.96 -8.45
N HIS A 255 0.46 17.87 -9.35
CA HIS A 255 0.96 17.60 -10.71
C HIS A 255 1.62 18.86 -11.28
N ASP A 256 2.56 18.65 -12.20
CA ASP A 256 3.20 19.76 -12.92
C ASP A 256 2.21 20.37 -13.93
N ASP A 257 1.91 21.66 -13.78
CA ASP A 257 1.12 22.41 -14.76
C ASP A 257 1.99 22.82 -15.95
N LYS A 258 2.00 21.97 -16.99
CA LYS A 258 2.75 22.17 -18.23
C LYS A 258 2.47 23.53 -18.95
N ASN A 259 1.51 24.33 -18.45
CA ASN A 259 1.19 25.66 -18.95
C ASN A 259 1.93 26.77 -18.18
N THR A 260 2.63 26.46 -17.10
CA THR A 260 3.47 27.43 -16.38
C THR A 260 4.94 27.31 -16.84
N GLU A 261 5.63 28.45 -16.95
CA GLU A 261 7.08 28.48 -17.25
C GLU A 261 7.92 28.13 -15.98
N GLN A 262 7.31 27.98 -14.84
CA GLN A 262 7.95 27.62 -13.56
C GLN A 262 7.77 26.13 -13.31
N VAL A 263 8.85 25.40 -13.19
CA VAL A 263 8.86 24.04 -12.67
C VAL A 263 8.78 24.16 -11.16
N GLU A 264 7.65 23.80 -10.58
CA GLU A 264 7.46 23.71 -9.13
C GLU A 264 7.61 22.22 -8.76
N GLU A 265 8.23 21.95 -7.62
CA GLU A 265 8.22 20.60 -7.05
C GLU A 265 6.80 20.17 -6.75
N THR A 266 6.53 18.89 -6.97
CA THR A 266 5.20 18.31 -6.87
C THR A 266 5.15 17.23 -5.80
N ALA A 267 3.98 17.07 -5.15
CA ALA A 267 3.76 16.05 -4.14
C ALA A 267 2.55 15.17 -4.48
N ALA A 268 2.73 13.87 -4.38
CA ALA A 268 1.67 12.88 -4.51
C ALA A 268 1.63 11.95 -3.29
N GLY A 269 0.54 11.21 -3.13
CA GLY A 269 0.45 10.30 -2.00
C GLY A 269 -0.46 9.10 -2.26
N VAL A 270 -0.20 8.04 -1.54
CA VAL A 270 -0.94 6.77 -1.60
C VAL A 270 -1.41 6.38 -0.22
N THR A 271 -2.69 6.02 -0.09
CA THR A 271 -3.19 5.30 1.07
C THR A 271 -3.23 3.82 0.73
N TRP A 272 -2.34 3.04 1.34
CA TRP A 272 -2.14 1.63 1.03
C TRP A 272 -2.80 0.73 2.09
N LEU A 273 -3.87 0.02 1.71
CA LEU A 273 -4.53 -1.02 2.50
C LEU A 273 -4.44 -2.36 1.74
N GLY A 274 -3.23 -2.82 1.51
CA GLY A 274 -2.95 -4.09 0.83
C GLY A 274 -2.96 -5.30 1.77
N TYR A 275 -3.54 -5.20 2.96
CA TYR A 275 -3.59 -6.26 3.96
C TYR A 275 -4.95 -6.33 4.68
N ASP A 276 -5.23 -7.46 5.31
CA ASP A 276 -6.40 -7.61 6.16
C ASP A 276 -6.09 -7.01 7.53
N ALA A 277 -6.50 -5.74 7.72
CA ALA A 277 -6.23 -5.03 8.97
C ALA A 277 -6.96 -5.70 10.16
N PRO A 278 -6.26 -6.06 11.24
CA PRO A 278 -6.85 -6.79 12.37
C PRO A 278 -8.08 -6.09 12.96
N GLY A 279 -9.13 -6.84 13.27
CA GLY A 279 -10.36 -6.35 13.88
C GLY A 279 -10.35 -6.40 15.42
N TRP A 280 -11.33 -5.73 16.06
CA TRP A 280 -11.49 -5.80 17.51
C TRP A 280 -11.92 -7.18 18.00
N ASP A 281 -12.76 -7.89 17.22
CA ASP A 281 -13.31 -9.20 17.62
C ASP A 281 -12.23 -10.28 17.63
N GLU A 282 -11.22 -10.15 16.81
CA GLU A 282 -10.06 -11.02 16.74
C GLU A 282 -9.10 -10.80 17.92
N THR A 283 -9.09 -9.59 18.48
CA THR A 283 -8.23 -9.20 19.61
C THR A 283 -8.49 -10.03 20.89
N LEU A 284 -9.70 -10.53 21.07
CA LEU A 284 -10.11 -11.24 22.28
C LEU A 284 -9.83 -12.75 22.23
N THR A 285 -9.55 -13.31 21.05
CA THR A 285 -9.43 -14.77 20.87
C THR A 285 -8.01 -15.29 20.94
N GLY A 286 -6.98 -14.42 20.86
CA GLY A 286 -5.55 -14.82 20.91
C GLY A 286 -5.11 -15.67 19.71
N SER A 287 -5.88 -15.64 18.61
CA SER A 287 -5.51 -16.26 17.34
C SER A 287 -4.50 -15.40 16.56
N ASP A 288 -3.86 -15.97 15.54
CA ASP A 288 -2.80 -15.30 14.77
C ASP A 288 -3.23 -14.01 14.05
N GLY A 289 -4.53 -13.78 13.83
CA GLY A 289 -5.10 -12.55 13.24
C GLY A 289 -5.41 -11.43 14.24
N THR A 290 -4.85 -11.43 15.45
CA THR A 290 -5.13 -10.40 16.45
C THR A 290 -4.11 -9.28 16.46
N VAL A 291 -4.51 -8.06 16.89
CA VAL A 291 -3.57 -6.97 17.20
C VAL A 291 -2.56 -7.30 18.32
N LEU A 292 -2.65 -8.48 18.88
CA LEU A 292 -1.66 -9.00 19.82
C LEU A 292 -0.52 -9.76 19.11
N SER A 293 -0.64 -9.98 17.80
CA SER A 293 0.34 -10.60 16.93
C SER A 293 0.77 -9.63 15.83
N ASP A 294 2.01 -9.70 15.42
CA ASP A 294 2.57 -9.00 14.27
C ASP A 294 2.51 -9.84 12.98
N HIS A 295 1.85 -10.99 13.04
CA HIS A 295 1.76 -11.93 11.92
C HIS A 295 1.17 -11.30 10.64
N GLU A 296 0.08 -10.53 10.78
CA GLU A 296 -0.53 -9.83 9.64
C GLU A 296 0.42 -8.76 9.07
N ALA A 297 1.18 -8.07 9.94
CA ALA A 297 2.17 -7.10 9.51
C ALA A 297 3.33 -7.77 8.76
N GLN A 298 3.86 -8.88 9.28
CA GLN A 298 4.90 -9.66 8.59
C GLN A 298 4.40 -10.24 7.27
N SER A 299 3.14 -10.67 7.20
CA SER A 299 2.55 -11.22 5.98
C SER A 299 2.33 -10.16 4.91
N ALA A 300 2.04 -8.92 5.31
CA ALA A 300 1.81 -7.77 4.42
C ALA A 300 3.10 -7.11 3.93
N ALA A 301 4.19 -7.26 4.68
CA ALA A 301 5.45 -6.57 4.42
C ALA A 301 6.01 -6.80 3.00
N PRO A 302 6.04 -8.03 2.46
CA PRO A 302 6.52 -8.26 1.10
C PRO A 302 5.72 -7.53 0.01
N ASP A 303 4.41 -7.40 0.20
CA ASP A 303 3.53 -6.73 -0.76
C ASP A 303 3.73 -5.21 -0.72
N LEU A 304 3.90 -4.63 0.48
CA LEU A 304 4.18 -3.20 0.65
C LEU A 304 5.60 -2.85 0.19
N ALA A 305 6.60 -3.67 0.51
CA ALA A 305 7.97 -3.50 0.03
C ALA A 305 8.03 -3.54 -1.50
N GLY A 306 7.37 -4.54 -2.12
CA GLY A 306 7.25 -4.61 -3.58
C GLY A 306 6.49 -3.42 -4.18
N PHE A 307 5.56 -2.81 -3.43
CA PHE A 307 4.88 -1.60 -3.88
C PHE A 307 5.83 -0.39 -3.88
N TYR A 308 6.69 -0.24 -2.86
CA TYR A 308 7.75 0.79 -2.83
C TYR A 308 8.73 0.61 -3.99
N ASP A 309 9.26 -0.61 -4.17
CA ASP A 309 10.19 -0.94 -5.27
C ASP A 309 9.53 -0.72 -6.65
N GLY A 310 8.23 -0.99 -6.76
CA GLY A 310 7.43 -0.77 -7.97
C GLY A 310 7.30 0.71 -8.33
N ILE A 311 7.12 1.61 -7.34
CA ILE A 311 7.14 3.06 -7.56
C ILE A 311 8.52 3.45 -8.10
N GLN A 312 9.59 3.04 -7.44
CA GLN A 312 10.97 3.36 -7.86
C GLN A 312 11.27 2.85 -9.28
N ALA A 313 10.76 1.68 -9.65
CA ALA A 313 11.00 1.08 -10.96
C ALA A 313 10.26 1.78 -12.10
N THR A 314 9.11 2.41 -11.85
CA THR A 314 8.25 3.04 -12.87
C THR A 314 8.38 4.55 -12.92
N HIS A 315 8.85 5.18 -11.86
CA HIS A 315 8.95 6.62 -11.75
C HIS A 315 9.86 7.22 -12.82
N THR A 316 9.51 8.39 -13.33
CA THR A 316 10.27 9.08 -14.40
C THR A 316 11.58 9.71 -13.92
N GLY A 317 11.79 9.78 -12.60
CA GLY A 317 12.98 10.29 -11.93
C GLY A 317 13.34 9.42 -10.73
N ASP A 318 13.91 10.04 -9.72
CA ASP A 318 14.21 9.45 -8.40
C ASP A 318 13.36 10.23 -7.37
N PRO A 319 12.15 9.79 -7.04
CA PRO A 319 11.29 10.56 -6.15
C PRO A 319 11.80 10.48 -4.72
N HIS A 320 11.66 11.55 -3.95
CA HIS A 320 11.75 11.46 -2.50
C HIS A 320 10.56 10.65 -1.97
N LEU A 321 10.80 9.40 -1.60
CA LEU A 321 9.77 8.44 -1.17
C LEU A 321 9.69 8.35 0.35
N VAL A 322 8.53 8.70 0.92
CA VAL A 322 8.26 8.63 2.35
C VAL A 322 7.36 7.45 2.68
N ALA A 323 7.89 6.48 3.44
CA ALA A 323 7.12 5.39 4.01
C ALA A 323 6.48 5.83 5.33
N ALA A 324 5.15 5.85 5.37
CA ALA A 324 4.40 6.36 6.51
C ALA A 324 3.49 5.30 7.13
N GLY A 325 3.41 5.26 8.47
CA GLY A 325 2.57 4.29 9.17
C GLY A 325 1.88 4.84 10.39
N HIS A 326 0.58 4.54 10.54
CA HIS A 326 -0.19 4.89 11.72
C HIS A 326 -0.62 3.64 12.48
N SER A 327 -0.51 3.67 13.80
CA SER A 327 -0.99 2.58 14.65
C SER A 327 -0.36 1.24 14.23
N TYR A 328 -1.13 0.17 14.05
CA TYR A 328 -0.66 -1.12 13.55
C TYR A 328 -0.01 -1.02 12.15
N GLY A 329 -0.43 -0.04 11.33
CA GLY A 329 0.21 0.23 10.04
C GLY A 329 1.68 0.63 10.14
N SER A 330 2.13 1.19 11.27
CA SER A 330 3.55 1.46 11.52
C SER A 330 4.38 0.18 11.64
N THR A 331 3.80 -0.88 12.19
CA THR A 331 4.44 -2.20 12.26
C THR A 331 4.58 -2.82 10.87
N VAL A 332 3.54 -2.68 10.02
CA VAL A 332 3.59 -3.10 8.60
C VAL A 332 4.66 -2.32 7.84
N THR A 333 4.68 -0.99 7.98
CA THR A 333 5.67 -0.12 7.36
C THR A 333 7.09 -0.51 7.79
N GLY A 334 7.31 -0.74 9.07
CA GLY A 334 8.62 -1.16 9.57
C GLY A 334 9.08 -2.49 8.99
N TYR A 335 8.24 -3.53 8.97
CA TYR A 335 8.61 -4.79 8.32
C TYR A 335 8.86 -4.64 6.81
N ALA A 336 8.07 -3.82 6.12
CA ALA A 336 8.29 -3.55 4.70
C ALA A 336 9.63 -2.83 4.44
N SER A 337 9.99 -1.88 5.30
CA SER A 337 11.26 -1.16 5.21
C SER A 337 12.49 -2.03 5.56
N GLN A 338 12.30 -3.20 6.18
CA GLN A 338 13.37 -4.21 6.29
C GLN A 338 13.60 -4.95 4.97
N GLU A 339 12.60 -5.00 4.09
CA GLU A 339 12.64 -5.72 2.82
C GLU A 339 12.93 -4.81 1.60
N SER A 340 12.75 -3.48 1.71
CA SER A 340 12.99 -2.51 0.64
C SER A 340 13.85 -1.36 1.14
N ASP A 341 14.77 -0.88 0.29
CA ASP A 341 15.57 0.33 0.50
C ASP A 341 15.10 1.50 -0.38
N ALA A 342 13.91 1.37 -1.01
CA ALA A 342 13.34 2.42 -1.84
C ALA A 342 12.87 3.65 -1.04
N PRO A 343 12.29 3.56 0.18
CA PRO A 343 11.96 4.73 0.96
C PRO A 343 13.18 5.51 1.45
N ASP A 344 13.19 6.82 1.23
CA ASP A 344 14.20 7.74 1.75
C ASP A 344 13.94 8.07 3.23
N ASP A 345 12.67 8.32 3.57
CA ASP A 345 12.24 8.63 4.93
C ASP A 345 11.22 7.60 5.44
N ILE A 346 11.30 7.31 6.73
CA ILE A 346 10.31 6.52 7.46
C ILE A 346 9.69 7.37 8.54
N VAL A 347 8.36 7.54 8.52
CA VAL A 347 7.64 8.29 9.55
C VAL A 347 6.50 7.48 10.13
N VAL A 348 6.47 7.34 11.46
CA VAL A 348 5.43 6.58 12.15
C VAL A 348 4.77 7.44 13.24
N TRP A 349 3.46 7.25 13.43
CA TRP A 349 2.75 7.94 14.50
C TRP A 349 1.70 7.06 15.17
N GLY A 350 1.48 7.29 16.45
CA GLY A 350 0.62 6.45 17.27
C GLY A 350 1.06 4.99 17.29
N SER A 351 2.36 4.73 17.14
CA SER A 351 2.93 3.42 16.86
C SER A 351 2.97 2.52 18.08
N PRO A 352 2.44 1.27 18.01
CA PRO A 352 2.68 0.25 19.05
C PRO A 352 4.04 -0.43 18.92
N GLY A 353 4.87 -0.01 17.97
CA GLY A 353 6.17 -0.55 17.57
C GLY A 353 6.29 -0.61 16.06
N ALA A 354 7.48 -0.36 15.52
CA ALA A 354 7.78 -0.28 14.09
C ALA A 354 8.66 -1.48 13.62
N SER A 355 8.41 -2.68 14.15
CA SER A 355 9.18 -3.92 13.93
C SER A 355 10.59 -3.90 14.54
N THR A 356 11.26 -2.79 14.51
CA THR A 356 12.56 -2.49 15.16
C THR A 356 12.64 -0.99 15.45
N VAL A 357 13.62 -0.59 16.22
CA VAL A 357 13.96 0.82 16.47
C VAL A 357 15.36 1.17 15.95
N ASP A 358 16.06 0.21 15.34
CA ASP A 358 17.41 0.34 14.80
C ASP A 358 17.36 0.66 13.29
N ALA A 359 17.98 1.77 12.90
CA ALA A 359 18.01 2.21 11.50
C ALA A 359 18.71 1.20 10.58
N SER A 360 19.70 0.46 11.10
CA SER A 360 20.42 -0.53 10.29
C SER A 360 19.55 -1.72 9.85
N ASP A 361 18.47 -1.98 10.60
CA ASP A 361 17.51 -3.04 10.25
C ASP A 361 16.46 -2.54 9.24
N LEU A 362 16.25 -1.22 9.14
CA LEU A 362 15.22 -0.59 8.30
C LEU A 362 15.74 -0.07 6.95
N ASN A 363 16.94 -0.48 6.55
CA ASN A 363 17.56 -0.06 5.28
C ASN A 363 17.60 1.48 5.08
N THR A 364 17.67 2.25 6.16
CA THR A 364 17.71 3.70 6.14
C THR A 364 18.78 4.23 7.11
N VAL A 365 18.84 5.54 7.31
CA VAL A 365 19.76 6.21 8.23
C VAL A 365 19.00 6.89 9.37
N PRO A 366 19.60 7.03 10.59
CA PRO A 366 18.89 7.57 11.75
C PRO A 366 18.26 8.96 11.52
N ASP A 367 18.92 9.81 10.74
CA ASP A 367 18.42 11.17 10.45
C ASP A 367 17.19 11.21 9.53
N ARG A 368 16.75 10.06 9.02
CA ARG A 368 15.62 9.86 8.11
C ARG A 368 14.49 9.01 8.71
N MET A 369 14.52 8.84 10.03
CA MET A 369 13.49 8.10 10.76
C MET A 369 12.81 9.01 11.79
N TYR A 370 11.48 9.07 11.74
CA TYR A 370 10.70 9.98 12.58
C TYR A 370 9.56 9.27 13.27
N SER A 371 9.28 9.65 14.52
CA SER A 371 8.15 9.10 15.27
C SER A 371 7.36 10.17 16.01
N ALA A 372 6.04 10.05 16.03
CA ALA A 372 5.16 10.95 16.79
C ALA A 372 4.30 10.19 17.80
N SER A 373 4.28 10.66 19.05
CA SER A 373 3.41 10.16 20.12
C SER A 373 2.66 11.33 20.76
N ALA A 374 1.34 11.38 20.55
CA ALA A 374 0.51 12.44 21.13
C ALA A 374 0.18 12.17 22.60
N THR A 375 -0.09 13.24 23.33
CA THR A 375 -0.60 13.14 24.70
C THR A 375 -1.90 12.33 24.72
N ASP A 376 -2.04 11.43 25.69
CA ASP A 376 -3.18 10.53 25.86
C ASP A 376 -3.35 9.47 24.76
N ASP A 377 -2.33 9.24 23.93
CA ASP A 377 -2.28 8.08 23.04
C ASP A 377 -1.70 6.87 23.76
N PHE A 378 -2.61 6.02 24.26
CA PHE A 378 -2.21 4.80 24.98
C PHE A 378 -1.57 3.75 24.06
N VAL A 379 -1.84 3.75 22.77
CA VAL A 379 -1.27 2.78 21.81
C VAL A 379 0.21 3.07 21.60
N ALA A 380 0.58 4.32 21.44
CA ALA A 380 1.95 4.74 21.23
C ALA A 380 2.87 4.43 22.43
N GLY A 381 2.31 4.14 23.60
CA GLY A 381 3.07 3.77 24.79
C GLY A 381 3.49 2.30 24.90
N TYR A 382 3.00 1.42 24.00
CA TYR A 382 3.15 -0.03 24.21
C TYR A 382 4.53 -0.59 23.81
N GLY A 383 5.17 -0.10 22.76
CA GLY A 383 6.45 -0.62 22.28
C GLY A 383 6.50 -2.13 22.04
N ARG A 384 5.35 -2.70 21.64
CA ARG A 384 5.13 -4.15 21.61
C ARG A 384 5.91 -4.84 20.48
N TYR A 385 6.02 -4.17 19.33
CA TYR A 385 6.56 -4.75 18.11
C TYR A 385 7.93 -4.13 17.79
N GLY A 386 9.00 -4.69 18.39
CA GLY A 386 10.37 -4.27 18.14
C GLY A 386 10.85 -3.03 18.90
N GLY A 387 10.18 -2.65 19.99
CA GLY A 387 10.51 -1.47 20.78
C GLY A 387 9.56 -0.30 20.57
N ASN A 388 9.72 0.75 21.36
CA ASN A 388 8.92 1.99 21.23
C ASN A 388 9.70 3.02 20.43
N PRO A 389 9.29 3.38 19.22
CA PRO A 389 10.07 4.28 18.38
C PRO A 389 10.21 5.70 18.94
N THR A 390 9.34 6.11 19.89
CA THR A 390 9.37 7.47 20.45
C THR A 390 10.09 7.55 21.79
N THR A 391 10.01 6.53 22.64
CA THR A 391 10.47 6.62 24.04
C THR A 391 11.57 5.62 24.40
N ASP A 392 11.92 4.69 23.51
CA ASP A 392 13.03 3.77 23.74
C ASP A 392 14.35 4.56 23.65
N PRO A 393 15.19 4.55 24.69
CA PRO A 393 16.47 5.26 24.66
C PRO A 393 17.47 4.74 23.63
N GLU A 394 17.25 3.53 23.09
CA GLU A 394 18.07 2.93 22.04
C GLU A 394 17.45 3.15 20.64
N SER A 395 16.36 3.92 20.54
CA SER A 395 15.70 4.20 19.27
C SER A 395 16.47 5.20 18.43
N ASP A 396 16.68 4.87 17.17
CA ASP A 396 17.23 5.77 16.15
C ASP A 396 16.17 6.71 15.55
N PHE A 397 14.89 6.54 15.91
CA PHE A 397 13.84 7.46 15.47
C PHE A 397 13.95 8.82 16.13
N THR A 398 13.93 9.89 15.34
CA THR A 398 13.82 11.27 15.82
C THR A 398 12.38 11.50 16.29
N PRO A 399 12.15 11.78 17.60
CA PRO A 399 10.81 12.10 18.10
C PRO A 399 10.33 13.45 17.57
N LEU A 400 9.08 13.50 17.08
CA LEU A 400 8.41 14.72 16.62
C LEU A 400 7.57 15.33 17.75
N ASP A 401 7.60 16.65 17.88
CA ASP A 401 6.72 17.35 18.83
C ASP A 401 5.26 17.28 18.39
N THR A 402 4.39 16.96 19.34
CA THR A 402 2.93 16.88 19.16
C THR A 402 2.20 17.92 20.02
N ARG A 403 2.94 18.73 20.80
CA ARG A 403 2.40 19.84 21.60
C ARG A 403 2.03 21.02 20.69
N GLY A 404 1.23 21.95 21.22
CA GLY A 404 0.86 23.15 20.49
C GLY A 404 1.97 24.20 20.45
N HIS A 405 2.24 24.73 19.28
CA HIS A 405 3.06 25.93 19.06
C HIS A 405 2.12 27.09 18.69
N TYR A 406 1.43 27.61 19.70
CA TYR A 406 0.31 28.55 19.53
C TYR A 406 0.74 29.91 18.97
N GLU A 407 1.99 30.30 19.13
CA GLU A 407 2.59 31.50 18.53
C GLU A 407 2.71 31.38 17.01
N ASP A 408 2.86 30.17 16.50
CA ASP A 408 2.91 29.85 15.07
C ASP A 408 1.54 29.40 14.53
N GLY A 409 0.50 29.43 15.38
CA GLY A 409 -0.87 29.06 15.03
C GLY A 409 -1.14 27.55 15.08
N LEU A 410 -0.17 26.74 15.55
CA LEU A 410 -0.26 25.29 15.58
C LEU A 410 -0.85 24.77 16.90
N GLN A 411 -1.79 23.85 16.80
CA GLN A 411 -2.45 23.19 17.92
C GLN A 411 -1.74 21.88 18.30
N ALA A 412 -1.92 21.44 19.54
CA ALA A 412 -1.48 20.12 19.96
C ALA A 412 -2.33 19.02 19.29
N SER A 413 -1.67 17.89 19.01
CA SER A 413 -2.37 16.62 18.74
C SER A 413 -2.68 15.92 20.04
N ALA A 414 -3.80 15.23 20.10
CA ALA A 414 -4.22 14.48 21.28
C ALA A 414 -4.90 13.17 20.90
N GLY A 415 -4.67 12.13 21.70
CA GLY A 415 -5.23 10.80 21.48
C GLY A 415 -4.70 10.12 20.23
N HIS A 416 -5.29 9.00 19.86
CA HIS A 416 -4.74 8.09 18.85
C HIS A 416 -5.01 8.49 17.39
N SER A 417 -5.93 9.42 17.12
CA SER A 417 -6.44 9.64 15.75
C SER A 417 -6.32 11.06 15.23
N LEU A 418 -5.71 11.99 15.99
CA LEU A 418 -5.72 13.41 15.63
C LEU A 418 -4.36 13.93 15.14
N TYR A 419 -3.43 13.08 14.79
CA TYR A 419 -2.10 13.47 14.30
C TYR A 419 -2.16 14.27 13.00
N THR A 420 -3.07 13.91 12.10
CA THR A 420 -3.26 14.53 10.78
C THR A 420 -4.39 15.57 10.76
N LYS A 421 -4.83 16.03 11.94
CA LYS A 421 -5.82 17.11 12.03
C LYS A 421 -5.23 18.42 11.53
N ALA A 422 -5.98 19.13 10.70
CA ALA A 422 -5.55 20.43 10.17
C ALA A 422 -5.14 21.42 11.27
N GLY A 423 -4.00 22.08 11.06
CA GLY A 423 -3.43 23.07 11.97
C GLY A 423 -2.79 22.48 13.23
N THR A 424 -2.42 21.20 13.24
CA THR A 424 -1.64 20.60 14.34
C THR A 424 -0.15 20.60 14.03
N THR A 425 0.69 20.65 15.07
CA THR A 425 2.15 20.56 14.96
C THR A 425 2.58 19.26 14.28
N SER A 426 1.92 18.14 14.57
CA SER A 426 2.25 16.87 13.94
C SER A 426 1.96 16.88 12.44
N LEU A 427 0.82 17.41 12.00
CA LEU A 427 0.53 17.52 10.56
C LEU A 427 1.56 18.42 9.85
N HIS A 428 1.94 19.54 10.46
CA HIS A 428 2.97 20.44 9.94
C HIS A 428 4.31 19.71 9.76
N ASN A 429 4.76 18.96 10.77
CA ASN A 429 5.97 18.15 10.65
C ASN A 429 5.87 17.09 9.55
N LEU A 430 4.72 16.41 9.41
CA LEU A 430 4.51 15.41 8.36
C LEU A 430 4.58 16.03 6.95
N GLY A 431 4.03 17.23 6.75
CA GLY A 431 4.14 17.97 5.50
C GLY A 431 5.58 18.35 5.17
N ASN A 432 6.34 18.83 6.16
CA ASN A 432 7.74 19.19 5.99
C ASN A 432 8.63 17.97 5.67
N ILE A 433 8.36 16.81 6.31
CA ILE A 433 9.07 15.56 6.00
C ILE A 433 8.77 15.15 4.55
N LEU A 434 7.50 15.20 4.12
CA LEU A 434 7.15 14.90 2.73
C LEU A 434 7.83 15.86 1.74
N ALA A 435 8.03 17.11 2.11
CA ALA A 435 8.73 18.12 1.29
C ALA A 435 10.27 18.04 1.36
N ASP A 436 10.84 17.00 1.93
CA ASP A 436 12.30 16.79 2.16
C ASP A 436 12.97 17.93 2.94
N ASN A 437 12.21 18.65 3.75
CA ASN A 437 12.74 19.73 4.60
C ASN A 437 13.13 19.25 6.02
N GLY A 438 12.74 18.01 6.37
CA GLY A 438 12.82 17.52 7.75
C GLY A 438 11.80 18.21 8.67
N PRO A 439 11.72 17.82 9.96
CA PRO A 439 10.74 18.39 10.90
C PRO A 439 11.16 19.78 11.40
N ASP A 440 10.26 20.76 11.37
CA ASP A 440 10.47 22.07 12.00
C ASP A 440 10.42 21.99 13.53
N TYR A 441 9.65 21.05 14.05
CA TYR A 441 9.42 20.87 15.49
C TYR A 441 9.78 19.43 15.91
N PRO A 442 11.08 19.11 16.07
CA PRO A 442 11.47 17.89 16.77
C PRO A 442 11.07 17.98 18.25
N ALA A 443 10.82 16.85 18.90
CA ALA A 443 10.55 16.86 20.32
C ALA A 443 11.80 17.38 21.08
N PRO A 444 11.62 18.20 22.13
CA PRO A 444 12.76 18.65 22.90
C PRO A 444 13.47 17.48 23.59
N GLU A 445 14.78 17.53 23.65
CA GLU A 445 15.57 16.63 24.48
C GLU A 445 15.21 16.83 25.95
N ASP A 446 14.92 15.76 26.70
CA ASP A 446 14.62 15.77 28.14
C ASP A 446 15.88 16.02 29.01
#